data_29310c46b71892aaa658755870f66d08
#
_entry.id   29310c46b71892aaa658755870f66d08
#
_cell.length_a   1.000
_cell.length_b   1.000
_cell.length_c   1.000
_cell.angle_alpha   90.00
_cell.angle_beta   90.00
_cell.angle_gamma   90.00
#
_symmetry.space_group_name_H-M   'P 1'
#
loop_
_entity.id
_entity.type
_entity.pdbx_description
1 polymer ?
#
loop_
_entity_poly.entity_id
_entity_poly.type
_entity_poly.pdbx_seq_one_letter_code
_entity_poly.pdbx_strand_id
1 'polypeptide(L)'
;MGGPCLTKDPHILIESVKNKLNLPIISSARFTNENLTIEVLKMIKKKFNKKIKRILICGVAFKGTPSTSDIRGSLATGIIKQISKLYNNPKIDILDRYVSKDDAIKVSKNSKFLQNFQCIKQQYQIILILNNNHYWKDIGYNKLSKKLLNNGIIYDFWSSFKKDKYKKNYFRFGGGDLKL
;
A
#
# COMPACT_ATOMS: atom_id res chain seq x y z
N MET A 1 -1.58 9.35 -4.96
CA MET A 1 -2.62 9.10 -5.97
C MET A 1 -2.04 8.29 -7.10
N GLY A 2 -2.75 7.27 -7.56
CA GLY A 2 -2.34 6.38 -8.64
C GLY A 2 -3.43 6.25 -9.72
N GLY A 3 -3.22 5.32 -10.63
CA GLY A 3 -4.09 5.05 -11.77
C GLY A 3 -3.43 5.45 -13.09
N PRO A 4 -3.88 4.87 -14.21
CA PRO A 4 -3.16 4.97 -15.48
C PRO A 4 -3.02 6.41 -16.00
N CYS A 5 -4.02 7.26 -15.83
CA CYS A 5 -3.98 8.66 -16.29
C CYS A 5 -3.13 9.53 -15.36
N LEU A 6 -3.39 9.48 -14.04
CA LEU A 6 -2.70 10.32 -13.07
C LEU A 6 -1.19 10.06 -12.95
N THR A 7 -0.71 8.91 -13.36
CA THR A 7 0.72 8.61 -13.38
C THR A 7 1.41 9.02 -14.67
N LYS A 8 0.68 9.22 -15.75
CA LYS A 8 1.21 9.47 -17.09
C LYS A 8 0.99 10.92 -17.56
N ASP A 9 -0.25 11.42 -17.49
CA ASP A 9 -0.63 12.67 -18.17
C ASP A 9 0.11 13.92 -17.67
N PRO A 10 0.42 14.07 -16.37
CA PRO A 10 1.27 15.17 -15.91
C PRO A 10 2.69 15.16 -16.52
N HIS A 11 3.27 13.97 -16.71
CA HIS A 11 4.60 13.86 -17.35
C HIS A 11 4.54 14.19 -18.84
N ILE A 12 3.47 13.79 -19.53
CA ILE A 12 3.25 14.18 -20.93
C ILE A 12 3.14 15.69 -21.03
N LEU A 13 2.38 16.34 -20.16
CA LEU A 13 2.24 17.79 -20.16
C LEU A 13 3.59 18.48 -19.90
N ILE A 14 4.33 18.08 -18.88
CA ILE A 14 5.66 18.62 -18.58
C ILE A 14 6.57 18.51 -19.80
N GLU A 15 6.62 17.34 -20.41
CA GLU A 15 7.49 17.08 -21.55
C GLU A 15 7.08 17.86 -22.80
N SER A 16 5.79 18.00 -23.05
CA SER A 16 5.27 18.73 -24.22
C SER A 16 5.61 20.24 -24.22
N VAL A 17 5.83 20.83 -23.05
CA VAL A 17 6.09 22.28 -22.91
C VAL A 17 7.49 22.61 -22.39
N LYS A 18 8.35 21.64 -22.12
CA LYS A 18 9.64 21.84 -21.41
C LYS A 18 10.55 22.88 -22.04
N ASN A 19 10.47 23.07 -23.36
CA ASN A 19 11.27 24.06 -24.09
C ASN A 19 10.62 25.45 -24.13
N LYS A 20 9.41 25.60 -23.63
CA LYS A 20 8.63 26.85 -23.71
C LYS A 20 8.19 27.34 -22.33
N LEU A 21 7.93 26.43 -21.42
CA LEU A 21 7.35 26.75 -20.11
C LEU A 21 7.85 25.79 -19.04
N ASN A 22 8.24 26.33 -17.90
CA ASN A 22 8.54 25.55 -16.70
C ASN A 22 7.27 25.38 -15.89
N LEU A 23 6.98 24.12 -15.46
CA LEU A 23 5.80 23.76 -14.67
C LEU A 23 6.20 23.25 -13.27
N PRO A 24 6.79 24.11 -12.39
CA PRO A 24 7.35 23.67 -11.12
C PRO A 24 6.30 23.07 -10.17
N ILE A 25 5.09 23.60 -10.14
CA ILE A 25 4.00 23.09 -9.28
C ILE A 25 3.65 21.66 -9.67
N ILE A 26 3.46 21.38 -10.96
CA ILE A 26 3.11 20.04 -11.44
C ILE A 26 4.24 19.06 -11.20
N SER A 27 5.48 19.47 -11.50
CA SER A 27 6.69 18.67 -11.28
C SER A 27 6.88 18.34 -9.80
N SER A 28 6.75 19.32 -8.91
CA SER A 28 6.86 19.12 -7.46
C SER A 28 5.76 18.25 -6.90
N ALA A 29 4.53 18.42 -7.38
CA ALA A 29 3.39 17.57 -6.99
C ALA A 29 3.61 16.11 -7.40
N ARG A 30 4.12 15.86 -8.60
CA ARG A 30 4.48 14.52 -9.08
C ARG A 30 5.60 13.93 -8.24
N PHE A 31 6.67 14.65 -8.05
CA PHE A 31 7.80 14.22 -7.22
C PHE A 31 7.36 13.84 -5.81
N THR A 32 6.57 14.68 -5.15
CA THR A 32 6.04 14.42 -3.81
C THR A 32 5.18 13.15 -3.79
N ASN A 33 4.25 13.02 -4.75
CA ASN A 33 3.36 11.87 -4.81
C ASN A 33 4.11 10.54 -5.06
N GLU A 34 5.14 10.54 -5.86
CA GLU A 34 5.96 9.37 -6.19
C GLU A 34 6.84 8.93 -5.01
N ASN A 35 7.35 9.89 -4.25
CA ASN A 35 8.22 9.61 -3.11
C ASN A 35 7.45 9.34 -1.80
N LEU A 36 6.19 9.74 -1.72
CA LEU A 36 5.40 9.66 -0.49
C LEU A 36 5.34 8.25 0.11
N THR A 37 5.18 7.24 -0.72
CA THR A 37 5.14 5.84 -0.27
C THR A 37 6.46 5.36 0.30
N ILE A 38 7.57 5.85 -0.23
CA ILE A 38 8.92 5.55 0.24
C ILE A 38 9.10 6.14 1.63
N GLU A 39 8.71 7.39 1.82
CA GLU A 39 8.83 8.07 3.11
C GLU A 39 7.97 7.39 4.18
N VAL A 40 6.74 6.99 3.85
CA VAL A 40 5.90 6.20 4.78
C VAL A 40 6.57 4.89 5.17
N LEU A 41 7.16 4.16 4.23
CA LEU A 41 7.86 2.91 4.55
C LEU A 41 9.11 3.14 5.41
N LYS A 42 9.85 4.23 5.19
CA LYS A 42 10.98 4.63 6.04
C LYS A 42 10.52 4.96 7.46
N MET A 43 9.41 5.69 7.61
CA MET A 43 8.80 6.00 8.91
C MET A 43 8.40 4.74 9.66
N ILE A 44 7.73 3.80 8.99
CA ILE A 44 7.38 2.50 9.56
C ILE A 44 8.64 1.77 10.01
N LYS A 45 9.69 1.73 9.18
CA LYS A 45 10.96 1.09 9.52
C LYS A 45 11.62 1.73 10.75
N LYS A 46 11.67 3.05 10.82
CA LYS A 46 12.24 3.80 11.95
C LYS A 46 11.51 3.51 13.26
N LYS A 47 10.17 3.49 13.22
CA LYS A 47 9.33 3.25 14.40
C LYS A 47 9.40 1.82 14.91
N PHE A 48 9.51 0.85 14.01
CA PHE A 48 9.44 -0.57 14.32
C PHE A 48 10.77 -1.29 14.15
N ASN A 49 11.88 -0.70 14.42
CA ASN A 49 13.30 -1.11 14.26
C ASN A 49 13.59 -2.61 14.51
N LYS A 50 12.70 -3.51 14.13
CA LYS A 50 12.82 -4.97 14.23
C LYS A 50 12.96 -5.57 12.84
N LYS A 51 13.63 -6.72 12.77
CA LYS A 51 13.74 -7.49 11.52
C LYS A 51 12.34 -7.90 11.05
N ILE A 52 11.87 -7.33 9.95
CA ILE A 52 10.59 -7.66 9.33
C ILE A 52 10.77 -8.89 8.45
N LYS A 53 10.05 -9.96 8.76
CA LYS A 53 10.12 -11.24 8.04
C LYS A 53 8.90 -11.49 7.16
N ARG A 54 7.72 -10.97 7.55
CA ARG A 54 6.46 -11.21 6.85
C ARG A 54 5.58 -9.98 6.79
N ILE A 55 5.08 -9.68 5.60
CA ILE A 55 4.19 -8.54 5.32
C ILE A 55 2.97 -9.05 4.56
N LEU A 56 1.79 -8.59 4.95
CA LEU A 56 0.56 -8.77 4.19
C LEU A 56 0.22 -7.48 3.45
N ILE A 57 0.03 -7.57 2.15
CA ILE A 57 -0.46 -6.49 1.29
C ILE A 57 -1.95 -6.72 1.04
N CYS A 58 -2.78 -5.80 1.45
CA CYS A 58 -4.23 -5.82 1.26
C CYS A 58 -4.61 -4.84 0.15
N GLY A 59 -4.99 -5.37 -1.02
CA GLY A 59 -5.38 -4.60 -2.20
C GLY A 59 -4.21 -4.24 -3.13
N VAL A 60 -4.21 -4.84 -4.31
CA VAL A 60 -3.22 -4.56 -5.36
C VAL A 60 -3.83 -3.95 -6.62
N ALA A 61 -5.16 -3.89 -6.74
CA ALA A 61 -5.81 -3.06 -7.74
C ALA A 61 -5.54 -1.57 -7.48
N PHE A 62 -5.48 -0.74 -8.54
CA PHE A 62 -5.15 0.69 -8.41
C PHE A 62 -6.20 1.49 -7.61
N LYS A 63 -7.42 0.98 -7.50
CA LYS A 63 -8.51 1.50 -6.65
C LYS A 63 -9.37 0.35 -6.14
N GLY A 64 -10.15 0.61 -5.11
CA GLY A 64 -11.08 -0.38 -4.52
C GLY A 64 -12.56 -0.03 -4.71
N THR A 65 -12.87 1.25 -4.97
CA THR A 65 -14.25 1.72 -5.18
C THR A 65 -14.32 2.63 -6.40
N PRO A 66 -15.13 2.29 -7.43
CA PRO A 66 -15.75 0.98 -7.62
C PRO A 66 -14.67 -0.13 -7.71
N SER A 67 -15.02 -1.35 -7.34
CA SER A 67 -14.11 -2.49 -7.39
C SER A 67 -13.63 -2.76 -8.82
N THR A 68 -12.34 -3.10 -8.96
CA THR A 68 -11.71 -3.39 -10.25
C THR A 68 -10.61 -4.43 -10.07
N SER A 69 -10.29 -5.15 -11.14
CA SER A 69 -9.12 -6.02 -11.23
C SER A 69 -7.89 -5.31 -11.84
N ASP A 70 -8.01 -4.07 -12.26
CA ASP A 70 -6.95 -3.34 -12.96
C ASP A 70 -5.80 -2.98 -11.99
N ILE A 71 -4.61 -3.48 -12.30
CA ILE A 71 -3.38 -3.26 -11.52
C ILE A 71 -2.50 -2.14 -12.08
N ARG A 72 -2.86 -1.53 -13.22
CA ARG A 72 -2.04 -0.49 -13.88
C ARG A 72 -1.96 0.76 -13.03
N GLY A 73 -0.75 1.25 -12.80
CA GLY A 73 -0.52 2.41 -11.92
C GLY A 73 -0.91 2.18 -10.46
N SER A 74 -0.98 0.91 -10.02
CA SER A 74 -1.26 0.56 -8.63
C SER A 74 -0.14 1.02 -7.71
N LEU A 75 -0.54 1.56 -6.55
CA LEU A 75 0.35 1.90 -5.45
C LEU A 75 1.16 0.69 -4.96
N ALA A 76 0.58 -0.51 -5.03
CA ALA A 76 1.18 -1.74 -4.54
C ALA A 76 2.49 -2.09 -5.25
N THR A 77 2.58 -1.87 -6.56
CA THR A 77 3.79 -2.20 -7.34
C THR A 77 5.01 -1.43 -6.82
N GLY A 78 4.86 -0.12 -6.62
CA GLY A 78 5.93 0.73 -6.07
C GLY A 78 6.29 0.35 -4.63
N ILE A 79 5.28 0.13 -3.79
CA ILE A 79 5.46 -0.26 -2.38
C ILE A 79 6.19 -1.59 -2.26
N ILE A 80 5.79 -2.62 -3.00
CA ILE A 80 6.42 -3.96 -2.92
C ILE A 80 7.90 -3.89 -3.33
N LYS A 81 8.21 -3.15 -4.39
CA LYS A 81 9.60 -2.92 -4.82
C LYS A 81 10.43 -2.24 -3.72
N GLN A 82 9.86 -1.25 -3.03
CA GLN A 82 10.55 -0.56 -1.95
C GLN A 82 10.67 -1.41 -0.67
N ILE A 83 9.65 -2.20 -0.33
CA ILE A 83 9.68 -3.15 0.78
C ILE A 83 10.87 -4.10 0.63
N SER A 84 11.06 -4.70 -0.55
CA SER A 84 12.16 -5.63 -0.80
C SER A 84 13.52 -5.00 -0.54
N LYS A 85 13.69 -3.72 -0.92
CA LYS A 85 14.93 -2.97 -0.67
C LYS A 85 15.12 -2.58 0.80
N LEU A 86 14.05 -2.05 1.43
CA LEU A 86 14.12 -1.47 2.78
C LEU A 86 14.20 -2.53 3.88
N TYR A 87 13.57 -3.69 3.69
CA TYR A 87 13.39 -4.71 4.74
C TYR A 87 14.13 -6.02 4.44
N ASN A 88 15.08 -6.00 3.51
CA ASN A 88 15.90 -7.16 3.15
C ASN A 88 15.07 -8.39 2.74
N ASN A 89 14.24 -8.21 1.72
CA ASN A 89 13.41 -9.25 1.08
C ASN A 89 12.53 -10.05 2.06
N PRO A 90 11.60 -9.43 2.77
CA PRO A 90 10.65 -10.14 3.60
C PRO A 90 9.71 -11.00 2.73
N LYS A 91 9.13 -12.04 3.31
CA LYS A 91 8.05 -12.79 2.65
C LYS A 91 6.82 -11.91 2.55
N ILE A 92 6.28 -11.77 1.35
CA ILE A 92 5.10 -10.96 1.07
C ILE A 92 3.95 -11.88 0.67
N ASP A 93 2.82 -11.76 1.36
CA ASP A 93 1.56 -12.34 0.92
C ASP A 93 0.66 -11.20 0.41
N ILE A 94 -0.08 -11.45 -0.67
CA ILE A 94 -1.00 -10.50 -1.30
C ILE A 94 -2.42 -11.01 -1.09
N LEU A 95 -3.26 -10.19 -0.48
CA LEU A 95 -4.69 -10.43 -0.35
C LEU A 95 -5.44 -9.46 -1.27
N ASP A 96 -6.11 -10.00 -2.28
CA ASP A 96 -7.04 -9.22 -3.12
C ASP A 96 -8.17 -10.13 -3.61
N ARG A 97 -9.41 -9.63 -3.50
CA ARG A 97 -10.61 -10.40 -3.87
C ARG A 97 -10.91 -10.34 -5.36
N TYR A 98 -10.53 -9.25 -6.02
CA TYR A 98 -10.97 -8.92 -7.37
C TYR A 98 -9.88 -9.11 -8.42
N VAL A 99 -8.62 -9.04 -8.02
CA VAL A 99 -7.48 -9.27 -8.91
C VAL A 99 -7.27 -10.76 -9.09
N SER A 100 -6.93 -11.18 -10.30
CA SER A 100 -6.59 -12.57 -10.61
C SER A 100 -5.21 -12.93 -10.01
N LYS A 101 -4.97 -14.24 -9.83
CA LYS A 101 -3.64 -14.72 -9.43
C LYS A 101 -2.56 -14.32 -10.43
N ASP A 102 -2.85 -14.39 -11.71
CA ASP A 102 -1.89 -14.06 -12.79
C ASP A 102 -1.52 -12.58 -12.78
N ASP A 103 -2.49 -11.69 -12.53
CA ASP A 103 -2.21 -10.26 -12.38
C ASP A 103 -1.48 -9.95 -11.08
N ALA A 104 -1.80 -10.61 -9.98
CA ALA A 104 -1.06 -10.47 -8.73
C ALA A 104 0.42 -10.89 -8.87
N ILE A 105 0.72 -11.94 -9.65
CA ILE A 105 2.08 -12.37 -9.97
C ILE A 105 2.83 -11.29 -10.77
N LYS A 106 2.16 -10.54 -11.65
CA LYS A 106 2.78 -9.39 -12.35
C LYS A 106 3.20 -8.29 -11.38
N VAL A 107 2.45 -8.09 -10.30
CA VAL A 107 2.81 -7.12 -9.24
C VAL A 107 4.00 -7.63 -8.41
N SER A 108 4.06 -8.93 -8.10
CA SER A 108 5.15 -9.54 -7.34
C SER A 108 5.26 -11.04 -7.60
N LYS A 109 6.28 -11.45 -8.35
CA LYS A 109 6.52 -12.85 -8.73
C LYS A 109 6.73 -13.79 -7.53
N ASN A 110 7.31 -13.29 -6.43
CA ASN A 110 7.70 -14.09 -5.28
C ASN A 110 6.69 -14.02 -4.13
N SER A 111 5.51 -13.43 -4.36
CA SER A 111 4.49 -13.29 -3.33
C SER A 111 3.47 -14.41 -3.41
N LYS A 112 3.00 -14.87 -2.24
CA LYS A 112 1.86 -15.77 -2.16
C LYS A 112 0.58 -14.99 -2.35
N PHE A 113 -0.24 -15.40 -3.32
CA PHE A 113 -1.56 -14.80 -3.55
C PHE A 113 -2.64 -15.48 -2.72
N LEU A 114 -3.52 -14.67 -2.15
CA LEU A 114 -4.66 -15.06 -1.31
C LEU A 114 -5.92 -14.38 -1.87
N GLN A 115 -6.88 -15.16 -2.34
CA GLN A 115 -8.12 -14.65 -2.95
C GLN A 115 -9.06 -14.01 -1.93
N ASN A 116 -9.05 -14.53 -0.69
CA ASN A 116 -9.93 -14.03 0.37
C ASN A 116 -9.31 -14.20 1.76
N PHE A 117 -9.92 -13.57 2.75
CA PHE A 117 -9.41 -13.51 4.11
C PHE A 117 -9.25 -14.88 4.76
N GLN A 118 -10.13 -15.84 4.45
CA GLN A 118 -10.11 -17.19 5.02
C GLN A 118 -8.85 -17.97 4.60
N CYS A 119 -8.24 -17.61 3.49
CA CYS A 119 -7.00 -18.20 3.01
C CYS A 119 -5.77 -17.81 3.84
N ILE A 120 -5.89 -16.83 4.75
CA ILE A 120 -4.78 -16.39 5.61
C ILE A 120 -4.54 -17.42 6.72
N LYS A 121 -3.46 -18.19 6.59
CA LYS A 121 -3.00 -19.16 7.59
C LYS A 121 -1.85 -18.63 8.48
N GLN A 122 -1.26 -17.49 8.12
CA GLN A 122 -0.07 -16.93 8.73
C GLN A 122 -0.40 -15.69 9.57
N GLN A 123 0.56 -15.27 10.40
CA GLN A 123 0.58 -13.97 11.06
C GLN A 123 1.71 -13.11 10.49
N TYR A 124 1.53 -11.78 10.57
CA TYR A 124 2.38 -10.77 9.93
C TYR A 124 2.86 -9.73 10.93
N GLN A 125 4.04 -9.19 10.67
CA GLN A 125 4.55 -8.05 11.44
C GLN A 125 3.95 -6.74 10.92
N ILE A 126 3.67 -6.68 9.62
CA ILE A 126 3.07 -5.51 8.99
C ILE A 126 1.92 -5.97 8.09
N ILE A 127 0.80 -5.28 8.20
CA ILE A 127 -0.33 -5.38 7.26
C ILE A 127 -0.50 -3.99 6.64
N LEU A 128 -0.44 -3.90 5.31
CA LEU A 128 -0.63 -2.65 4.57
C LEU A 128 -1.95 -2.70 3.80
N ILE A 129 -2.83 -1.72 4.01
CA ILE A 129 -4.08 -1.57 3.23
C ILE A 129 -3.82 -0.51 2.17
N LEU A 130 -3.79 -0.91 0.89
CA LEU A 130 -3.32 -0.09 -0.22
C LEU A 130 -4.41 0.40 -1.17
N ASN A 131 -5.65 -0.04 -1.01
CA ASN A 131 -6.78 0.51 -1.74
C ASN A 131 -8.03 0.64 -0.85
N ASN A 132 -9.02 1.40 -1.33
CA ASN A 132 -10.24 1.75 -0.60
C ASN A 132 -11.38 0.74 -0.79
N ASN A 133 -11.09 -0.54 -1.00
CA ASN A 133 -12.12 -1.55 -1.20
C ASN A 133 -12.98 -1.74 0.05
N HIS A 134 -14.29 -1.82 -0.12
CA HIS A 134 -15.24 -2.06 0.98
C HIS A 134 -14.98 -3.40 1.70
N TYR A 135 -14.39 -4.36 1.02
CA TYR A 135 -14.02 -5.65 1.59
C TYR A 135 -13.20 -5.53 2.88
N TRP A 136 -12.37 -4.49 3.02
CA TRP A 136 -11.62 -4.26 4.27
C TRP A 136 -12.53 -3.92 5.43
N LYS A 137 -13.59 -3.13 5.18
CA LYS A 137 -14.61 -2.81 6.20
C LYS A 137 -15.41 -4.04 6.60
N ASP A 138 -15.73 -4.92 5.64
CA ASP A 138 -16.48 -6.16 5.87
C ASP A 138 -15.68 -7.16 6.73
N ILE A 139 -14.37 -7.27 6.48
CA ILE A 139 -13.47 -8.03 7.35
C ILE A 139 -13.42 -7.41 8.74
N GLY A 140 -13.29 -6.10 8.82
CA GLY A 140 -13.19 -5.35 10.04
C GLY A 140 -11.81 -5.44 10.73
N TYR A 141 -11.49 -4.39 11.49
CA TYR A 141 -10.22 -4.29 12.23
C TYR A 141 -9.97 -5.50 13.14
N ASN A 142 -10.97 -5.94 13.90
CA ASN A 142 -10.80 -6.99 14.91
C ASN A 142 -10.39 -8.34 14.29
N LYS A 143 -10.91 -8.70 13.12
CA LYS A 143 -10.50 -9.92 12.42
C LYS A 143 -9.10 -9.77 11.82
N LEU A 144 -8.81 -8.60 11.24
CA LEU A 144 -7.53 -8.35 10.60
C LEU A 144 -6.39 -8.26 11.63
N SER A 145 -6.62 -7.65 12.79
CA SER A 145 -5.64 -7.53 13.88
C SER A 145 -5.24 -8.87 14.48
N LYS A 146 -6.13 -9.89 14.48
CA LYS A 146 -5.80 -11.27 14.89
C LYS A 146 -4.75 -11.92 13.97
N LYS A 147 -4.51 -11.36 12.80
CA LYS A 147 -3.46 -11.79 11.87
C LYS A 147 -2.12 -11.06 12.09
N LEU A 148 -2.04 -10.21 13.10
CA LEU A 148 -0.77 -9.60 13.51
C LEU A 148 -0.01 -10.51 14.48
N LEU A 149 1.31 -10.55 14.31
CA LEU A 149 2.22 -11.01 15.35
C LEU A 149 2.23 -10.01 16.53
N ASN A 150 2.74 -10.45 17.69
CA ASN A 150 2.94 -9.55 18.83
C ASN A 150 3.77 -8.33 18.40
N ASN A 151 3.26 -7.14 18.71
CA ASN A 151 3.82 -5.85 18.28
C ASN A 151 3.80 -5.60 16.76
N GLY A 152 3.03 -6.37 15.99
CA GLY A 152 2.76 -6.07 14.58
C GLY A 152 1.83 -4.86 14.42
N ILE A 153 1.79 -4.31 13.21
CA ILE A 153 0.99 -3.13 12.90
C ILE A 153 0.13 -3.30 11.66
N ILE A 154 -0.97 -2.58 11.63
CA ILE A 154 -1.74 -2.30 10.42
C ILE A 154 -1.46 -0.85 10.04
N TYR A 155 -0.98 -0.62 8.82
CA TYR A 155 -0.88 0.71 8.23
C TYR A 155 -1.87 0.85 7.08
N ASP A 156 -2.78 1.79 7.21
CA ASP A 156 -3.91 1.96 6.30
C ASP A 156 -3.78 3.28 5.53
N PHE A 157 -3.53 3.19 4.22
CA PHE A 157 -3.40 4.35 3.35
C PHE A 157 -4.73 5.03 3.04
N TRP A 158 -5.86 4.39 3.39
CA TRP A 158 -7.20 4.86 2.99
C TRP A 158 -8.15 5.11 4.16
N SER A 159 -7.66 4.95 5.40
CA SER A 159 -8.47 5.13 6.61
C SER A 159 -9.76 4.28 6.58
N SER A 160 -9.64 3.03 6.16
CA SER A 160 -10.77 2.08 5.99
C SER A 160 -11.51 1.84 7.30
N PHE A 161 -10.83 1.94 8.44
CA PHE A 161 -11.44 1.78 9.76
C PHE A 161 -11.49 3.12 10.50
N LYS A 162 -12.59 3.37 11.21
CA LYS A 162 -12.65 4.53 12.14
C LYS A 162 -11.53 4.38 13.18
N LYS A 163 -10.83 5.48 13.46
CA LYS A 163 -9.84 5.50 14.54
C LYS A 163 -10.57 5.36 15.86
N ASP A 164 -10.07 4.46 16.68
CA ASP A 164 -10.50 4.24 18.05
C ASP A 164 -9.24 4.28 18.94
N LYS A 165 -9.32 4.91 20.10
CA LYS A 165 -8.22 4.98 21.07
C LYS A 165 -7.71 3.60 21.50
N TYR A 166 -8.50 2.56 21.36
CA TYR A 166 -8.14 1.19 21.68
C TYR A 166 -7.36 0.46 20.57
N LYS A 167 -7.29 1.03 19.37
CA LYS A 167 -6.56 0.43 18.23
C LYS A 167 -5.08 0.80 18.25
N LYS A 168 -4.35 0.35 19.27
CA LYS A 168 -2.93 0.73 19.52
C LYS A 168 -1.99 0.40 18.34
N ASN A 169 -2.31 -0.62 17.56
CA ASN A 169 -1.47 -1.11 16.45
C ASN A 169 -2.00 -0.67 15.07
N TYR A 170 -2.91 0.30 15.02
CA TYR A 170 -3.50 0.82 13.79
C TYR A 170 -3.04 2.25 13.51
N PHE A 171 -2.42 2.43 12.36
CA PHE A 171 -1.90 3.71 11.89
C PHE A 171 -2.54 4.05 10.56
N ARG A 172 -2.79 5.35 10.33
CA ARG A 172 -3.44 5.84 9.12
C ARG A 172 -2.56 6.85 8.41
N PHE A 173 -2.62 6.82 7.11
CA PHE A 173 -2.04 7.89 6.31
C PHE A 173 -2.78 9.22 6.59
N GLY A 174 -2.03 10.29 6.84
CA GLY A 174 -2.60 11.61 7.20
C GLY A 174 -3.22 11.69 8.60
N GLY A 175 -3.17 10.62 9.40
CA GLY A 175 -3.77 10.58 10.73
C GLY A 175 -2.93 11.18 11.86
N GLY A 176 -1.70 11.66 11.56
CA GLY A 176 -0.75 12.14 12.58
C GLY A 176 -0.26 11.04 13.54
N ASP A 177 -0.53 9.78 13.21
CA ASP A 177 -0.30 8.65 14.10
C ASP A 177 1.17 8.19 14.12
N LEU A 178 1.87 8.44 13.01
CA LEU A 178 3.33 8.31 12.91
C LEU A 178 3.92 9.72 12.87
N LYS A 179 4.55 10.14 13.94
CA LYS A 179 5.35 11.36 13.95
C LYS A 179 6.74 11.05 13.39
N LEU A 180 7.25 11.95 12.57
CA LEU A 180 8.62 11.93 12.04
C LEU A 180 9.67 11.98 13.15
#